data_1323e57e4c7b401467fcf1d497c4c69d
#
_entry.id   1323e57e4c7b401467fcf1d497c4c69d
#
_cell.length_a   1.000
_cell.length_b   1.000
_cell.length_c   1.000
_cell.angle_alpha   90.00
_cell.angle_beta   90.00
_cell.angle_gamma   90.00
#
_symmetry.space_group_name_H-M   'P 1'
#
loop_
_entity.id
_entity.type
_entity.pdbx_description
1 polymer ?
#
loop_
_entity_poly.entity_id
_entity_poly.type
_entity_poly.pdbx_seq_one_letter_code
_entity_poly.pdbx_strand_id
1 'polypeptide(L)'
;FLYIDEFPDFICKDTEAMFTLYRKYRVATTITTQNLAQLEGNAPDMKYRETIVSNCANKIFLGNADNRELDWWETEFGQKRTWIWGNSMDMNKLQYDAKISGVKYGWELNWPVNKLGTMVFKAAAIKLKNDSGGFNVNEGRLNFVSARYKEAQPMKTYDFTKFTAGVV
;
A
#
# COMPACT_ATOMS: atom_id res chain seq x y z
N PHE A 1 -0.79 -10.50 16.30
CA PHE A 1 -1.19 -9.96 14.98
C PHE A 1 -2.66 -9.63 15.00
N LEU A 2 -3.03 -8.50 14.44
CA LEU A 2 -4.41 -8.06 14.28
C LEU A 2 -4.65 -7.81 12.78
N TYR A 3 -5.67 -8.44 12.23
CA TYR A 3 -6.11 -8.25 10.84
C TYR A 3 -7.52 -7.70 10.85
N ILE A 4 -7.74 -6.58 10.18
CA ILE A 4 -9.06 -5.93 10.08
C ILE A 4 -9.34 -5.76 8.59
N ASP A 5 -10.30 -6.51 8.10
CA ASP A 5 -10.84 -6.36 6.76
C ASP A 5 -11.93 -5.28 6.77
N GLU A 6 -12.07 -4.54 5.68
CA GLU A 6 -13.01 -3.41 5.57
C GLU A 6 -12.90 -2.42 6.76
N PHE A 7 -11.66 -2.05 7.06
CA PHE A 7 -11.33 -1.20 8.20
C PHE A 7 -12.16 0.10 8.32
N PRO A 8 -12.62 0.75 7.23
CA PRO A 8 -13.46 1.93 7.31
C PRO A 8 -14.69 1.77 8.21
N ASP A 9 -15.27 0.57 8.30
CA ASP A 9 -16.45 0.30 9.12
C ASP A 9 -16.15 0.34 10.63
N PHE A 10 -14.87 0.30 11.00
CA PHE A 10 -14.40 0.30 12.38
C PHE A 10 -13.79 1.64 12.83
N ILE A 11 -13.82 2.66 11.97
CA ILE A 11 -13.26 3.97 12.32
C ILE A 11 -14.11 4.65 13.40
N CYS A 12 -13.46 4.94 14.53
CA CYS A 12 -14.07 5.64 15.66
C CYS A 12 -13.05 6.60 16.29
N LYS A 13 -13.45 7.35 17.30
CA LYS A 13 -12.57 8.32 18.00
C LYS A 13 -11.30 7.68 18.56
N ASP A 14 -11.37 6.40 18.94
CA ASP A 14 -10.24 5.69 19.55
C ASP A 14 -9.28 5.10 18.50
N THR A 15 -9.60 5.21 17.22
CA THR A 15 -8.78 4.68 16.12
C THR A 15 -7.38 5.28 16.12
N GLU A 16 -7.24 6.58 16.37
CA GLU A 16 -5.94 7.24 16.44
C GLU A 16 -5.10 6.71 17.60
N ALA A 17 -5.71 6.56 18.78
CA ALA A 17 -5.07 5.95 19.95
C ALA A 17 -4.65 4.52 19.68
N MET A 18 -5.44 3.75 18.95
CA MET A 18 -5.15 2.39 18.56
C MET A 18 -3.81 2.30 17.78
N PHE A 19 -3.62 3.09 16.74
CA PHE A 19 -2.39 3.06 15.94
C PHE A 19 -1.16 3.50 16.73
N THR A 20 -1.31 4.46 17.64
CA THR A 20 -0.22 4.96 18.47
C THR A 20 0.15 3.96 19.57
N LEU A 21 -0.84 3.38 20.26
CA LEU A 21 -0.64 2.49 21.40
C LEU A 21 -0.23 1.08 20.98
N TYR A 22 -0.78 0.54 19.90
CA TYR A 22 -0.49 -0.83 19.46
C TYR A 22 0.98 -1.05 19.14
N ARG A 23 1.65 -0.03 18.61
CA ARG A 23 3.11 -0.07 18.43
C ARG A 23 3.85 -0.27 19.75
N LYS A 24 3.41 0.40 20.82
CA LYS A 24 3.99 0.26 22.17
C LYS A 24 3.81 -1.16 22.71
N TYR A 25 2.69 -1.79 22.43
CA TYR A 25 2.38 -3.16 22.85
C TYR A 25 2.87 -4.23 21.87
N ARG A 26 3.65 -3.85 20.85
CA ARG A 26 4.17 -4.75 19.81
C ARG A 26 3.09 -5.53 19.07
N VAL A 27 1.93 -4.94 18.90
CA VAL A 27 0.86 -5.51 18.08
C VAL A 27 1.09 -5.10 16.62
N ALA A 28 1.34 -6.10 15.76
CA ALA A 28 1.38 -5.88 14.32
C ALA A 28 -0.05 -5.87 13.79
N THR A 29 -0.46 -4.74 13.18
CA THR A 29 -1.80 -4.53 12.65
C THR A 29 -1.75 -4.47 11.12
N THR A 30 -2.64 -5.22 10.48
CA THR A 30 -2.88 -5.15 9.03
C THR A 30 -4.32 -4.74 8.82
N ILE A 31 -4.54 -3.70 8.04
CA ILE A 31 -5.87 -3.21 7.69
C ILE A 31 -6.06 -3.26 6.18
N THR A 32 -7.29 -3.46 5.72
CA THR A 32 -7.66 -3.34 4.32
C THR A 32 -8.73 -2.26 4.14
N THR A 33 -8.73 -1.64 2.97
CA THR A 33 -9.75 -0.68 2.54
C THR A 33 -9.93 -0.78 1.03
N GLN A 34 -11.10 -0.50 0.53
CA GLN A 34 -11.38 -0.48 -0.91
C GLN A 34 -10.81 0.77 -1.59
N ASN A 35 -10.84 1.91 -0.90
CA ASN A 35 -10.23 3.16 -1.35
C ASN A 35 -9.82 4.04 -0.16
N LEU A 36 -8.94 5.01 -0.43
CA LEU A 36 -8.43 5.91 0.62
C LEU A 36 -9.47 6.93 1.11
N ALA A 37 -10.47 7.26 0.30
CA ALA A 37 -11.51 8.20 0.71
C ALA A 37 -12.38 7.65 1.84
N GLN A 38 -12.58 6.33 1.89
CA GLN A 38 -13.32 5.69 2.98
C GLN A 38 -12.63 5.86 4.35
N LEU A 39 -11.33 6.15 4.38
CA LEU A 39 -10.59 6.38 5.62
C LEU A 39 -10.85 7.78 6.22
N GLU A 40 -11.58 8.65 5.57
CA GLU A 40 -11.92 9.98 6.10
C GLU A 40 -12.93 9.91 7.25
N GLY A 41 -13.69 8.79 7.34
CA GLY A 41 -14.71 8.59 8.38
C GLY A 41 -15.89 9.58 8.27
N ASN A 42 -16.78 9.52 9.25
CA ASN A 42 -17.98 10.37 9.30
C ASN A 42 -17.77 11.71 10.04
N ALA A 43 -16.54 12.01 10.47
CA ALA A 43 -16.22 13.23 11.23
C ALA A 43 -15.35 14.16 10.41
N PRO A 44 -15.91 15.23 9.80
CA PRO A 44 -15.17 16.11 8.88
C PRO A 44 -13.98 16.84 9.52
N ASP A 45 -13.97 16.95 10.85
CA ASP A 45 -12.91 17.65 11.60
C ASP A 45 -11.71 16.77 11.96
N MET A 46 -11.79 15.46 11.70
CA MET A 46 -10.74 14.52 12.06
C MET A 46 -9.97 14.04 10.83
N LYS A 47 -8.64 14.22 10.86
CA LYS A 47 -7.72 13.79 9.81
C LYS A 47 -7.39 12.29 9.91
N TYR A 48 -8.43 11.45 10.02
CA TYR A 48 -8.25 10.00 10.18
C TYR A 48 -7.39 9.40 9.06
N ARG A 49 -7.67 9.75 7.82
CA ARG A 49 -6.91 9.26 6.67
C ARG A 49 -5.42 9.55 6.81
N GLU A 50 -5.05 10.79 7.11
CA GLU A 50 -3.64 11.18 7.25
C GLU A 50 -2.97 10.41 8.40
N THR A 51 -3.65 10.33 9.54
CA THR A 51 -3.15 9.60 10.72
C THR A 51 -2.98 8.12 10.43
N ILE A 52 -3.98 7.46 9.83
CA ILE A 52 -3.93 6.02 9.51
C ILE A 52 -2.80 5.76 8.53
N VAL A 53 -2.79 6.48 7.41
CA VAL A 53 -1.81 6.25 6.34
C VAL A 53 -0.37 6.51 6.80
N SER A 54 -0.14 7.54 7.62
CA SER A 54 1.21 7.85 8.15
C SER A 54 1.71 6.80 9.14
N ASN A 55 0.81 6.15 9.89
CA ASN A 55 1.16 5.08 10.81
C ASN A 55 1.33 3.71 10.12
N CYS A 56 0.77 3.52 8.93
CA CYS A 56 0.97 2.32 8.12
C CYS A 56 2.27 2.41 7.32
N ALA A 57 3.37 1.94 7.91
CA ALA A 57 4.69 2.01 7.29
C ALA A 57 4.79 1.14 6.02
N ASN A 58 4.15 -0.02 6.00
CA ASN A 58 4.09 -0.92 4.85
C ASN A 58 2.77 -0.71 4.12
N LYS A 59 2.82 -0.64 2.79
CA LYS A 59 1.63 -0.37 1.96
C LYS A 59 1.61 -1.30 0.77
N ILE A 60 0.43 -1.82 0.45
CA ILE A 60 0.20 -2.69 -0.70
C ILE A 60 -0.98 -2.12 -1.48
N PHE A 61 -0.75 -1.81 -2.74
CA PHE A 61 -1.78 -1.36 -3.68
C PHE A 61 -2.09 -2.46 -4.68
N LEU A 62 -3.38 -2.76 -4.87
CA LEU A 62 -3.84 -3.88 -5.69
C LEU A 62 -4.51 -3.46 -7.00
N GLY A 63 -4.45 -2.17 -7.32
CA GLY A 63 -5.11 -1.60 -8.50
C GLY A 63 -6.55 -1.16 -8.23
N ASN A 64 -7.26 -0.78 -9.31
CA ASN A 64 -8.66 -0.38 -9.29
C ASN A 64 -8.97 0.86 -8.43
N ALA A 65 -8.24 1.94 -8.67
CA ALA A 65 -8.44 3.22 -8.01
C ALA A 65 -8.83 4.31 -9.01
N ASP A 66 -9.45 5.39 -8.52
CA ASP A 66 -9.71 6.58 -9.31
C ASP A 66 -8.43 7.39 -9.58
N ASN A 67 -8.49 8.35 -10.50
CA ASN A 67 -7.30 9.12 -10.90
C ASN A 67 -6.67 9.90 -9.73
N ARG A 68 -7.45 10.43 -8.79
CA ARG A 68 -6.95 11.18 -7.63
C ARG A 68 -6.19 10.28 -6.68
N GLU A 69 -6.67 9.08 -6.50
CA GLU A 69 -6.03 8.06 -5.69
C GLU A 69 -4.76 7.54 -6.37
N LEU A 70 -4.76 7.37 -7.70
CA LEU A 70 -3.58 6.99 -8.46
C LEU A 70 -2.46 8.03 -8.36
N ASP A 71 -2.76 9.33 -8.43
CA ASP A 71 -1.78 10.41 -8.22
C ASP A 71 -1.18 10.38 -6.82
N TRP A 72 -2.00 10.08 -5.82
CA TRP A 72 -1.53 9.91 -4.45
C TRP A 72 -0.59 8.71 -4.31
N TRP A 73 -0.93 7.57 -4.91
CA TRP A 73 -0.09 6.37 -4.88
C TRP A 73 1.23 6.55 -5.64
N GLU A 74 1.23 7.27 -6.77
CA GLU A 74 2.46 7.62 -7.48
C GLU A 74 3.42 8.40 -6.57
N THR A 75 2.88 9.42 -5.88
CA THR A 75 3.65 10.23 -4.92
C THR A 75 4.15 9.38 -3.76
N GLU A 76 3.31 8.51 -3.21
CA GLU A 76 3.64 7.65 -2.07
C GLU A 76 4.74 6.62 -2.40
N PHE A 77 4.71 6.04 -3.60
CA PHE A 77 5.76 5.13 -4.06
C PHE A 77 7.05 5.84 -4.44
N GLY A 78 7.00 7.13 -4.75
CA GLY A 78 8.15 7.98 -4.97
C GLY A 78 8.97 7.61 -6.20
N GLN A 79 10.23 8.02 -6.17
CA GLN A 79 11.14 7.93 -7.30
C GLN A 79 12.41 7.16 -6.92
N LYS A 80 13.04 6.54 -7.91
CA LYS A 80 14.36 5.93 -7.81
C LYS A 80 15.36 6.64 -8.74
N ARG A 81 16.63 6.63 -8.38
CA ARG A 81 17.69 7.04 -9.29
C ARG A 81 18.07 5.89 -10.20
N THR A 82 18.07 6.13 -11.51
CA THR A 82 18.42 5.13 -12.50
C THR A 82 19.11 5.76 -13.71
N TRP A 83 19.69 4.92 -14.56
CA TRP A 83 20.21 5.33 -15.84
C TRP A 83 19.07 5.43 -16.85
N ILE A 84 18.84 6.65 -17.35
CA ILE A 84 17.81 6.92 -18.36
C ILE A 84 18.47 6.96 -19.72
N TRP A 85 18.00 6.12 -20.62
CA TRP A 85 18.46 6.05 -21.99
C TRP A 85 17.71 7.08 -22.82
N GLY A 86 18.41 8.06 -23.36
CA GLY A 86 17.83 9.03 -24.27
C GLY A 86 17.92 8.53 -25.72
N ASN A 87 16.77 8.34 -26.35
CA ASN A 87 16.71 8.13 -27.80
C ASN A 87 16.45 9.49 -28.45
N SER A 88 17.44 10.08 -29.14
CA SER A 88 17.14 11.20 -30.05
C SER A 88 16.85 10.63 -31.43
N MET A 89 15.62 10.78 -31.88
CA MET A 89 15.27 10.61 -33.30
C MET A 89 15.62 11.91 -34.03
N ASP A 90 16.59 11.85 -34.91
CA ASP A 90 16.88 12.93 -35.86
C ASP A 90 15.88 12.79 -37.02
N MET A 91 14.77 13.57 -36.97
CA MET A 91 13.68 13.52 -37.95
C MET A 91 14.10 13.97 -39.36
N ASN A 92 15.32 14.46 -39.54
CA ASN A 92 15.82 14.95 -40.83
C ASN A 92 16.59 13.91 -41.64
N LYS A 93 16.76 12.67 -41.15
CA LYS A 93 17.39 11.59 -41.89
C LYS A 93 16.39 10.50 -42.19
N LEU A 94 16.13 10.29 -43.49
CA LEU A 94 15.33 9.20 -44.05
C LEU A 94 15.90 7.77 -43.78
N GLN A 95 16.88 7.63 -42.91
CA GLN A 95 17.44 6.36 -42.45
C GLN A 95 17.19 6.24 -40.95
N TYR A 96 16.56 5.15 -40.58
CA TYR A 96 16.30 4.74 -39.18
C TYR A 96 17.63 4.33 -38.48
N ASP A 97 18.54 5.26 -38.27
CA ASP A 97 19.62 5.08 -37.32
C ASP A 97 19.20 5.66 -35.97
N ALA A 98 18.60 4.83 -35.13
CA ALA A 98 18.36 5.14 -33.74
C ALA A 98 19.70 5.27 -33.02
N LYS A 99 20.34 6.44 -33.09
CA LYS A 99 21.51 6.74 -32.28
C LYS A 99 21.08 6.90 -30.85
N ILE A 100 21.55 6.02 -29.97
CA ILE A 100 21.49 6.24 -28.52
C ILE A 100 22.31 7.51 -28.25
N SER A 101 21.61 8.63 -27.99
CA SER A 101 22.23 9.95 -27.88
C SER A 101 22.86 10.23 -26.52
N GLY A 102 22.74 9.33 -25.58
CA GLY A 102 23.39 9.42 -24.27
C GLY A 102 22.67 8.64 -23.18
N VAL A 103 23.44 8.32 -22.15
CA VAL A 103 22.93 7.74 -20.91
C VAL A 103 23.00 8.82 -19.85
N LYS A 104 21.87 9.23 -19.30
CA LYS A 104 21.78 10.23 -18.24
C LYS A 104 21.37 9.58 -16.94
N TYR A 105 22.08 9.87 -15.86
CA TYR A 105 21.67 9.45 -14.52
C TYR A 105 20.61 10.42 -14.00
N GLY A 106 19.40 9.92 -13.75
CA GLY A 106 18.27 10.76 -13.40
C GLY A 106 17.28 10.07 -12.45
N TRP A 107 16.22 10.79 -12.13
CA TRP A 107 15.12 10.28 -11.32
C TRP A 107 14.04 9.69 -12.21
N GLU A 108 13.53 8.52 -11.86
CA GLU A 108 12.43 7.83 -12.51
C GLU A 108 11.39 7.46 -11.45
N LEU A 109 10.10 7.64 -11.78
CA LEU A 109 9.01 7.20 -10.92
C LEU A 109 9.04 5.68 -10.75
N ASN A 110 8.91 5.20 -9.53
CA ASN A 110 8.82 3.76 -9.26
C ASN A 110 7.55 3.17 -9.89
N TRP A 111 6.44 3.90 -9.72
CA TRP A 111 5.12 3.51 -10.19
C TRP A 111 4.38 4.71 -10.74
N PRO A 112 4.54 5.05 -12.04
CA PRO A 112 3.80 6.12 -12.67
C PRO A 112 2.30 5.78 -12.77
N VAL A 113 1.44 6.81 -12.79
CA VAL A 113 -0.04 6.69 -12.81
C VAL A 113 -0.52 5.73 -13.90
N ASN A 114 0.05 5.81 -15.10
CA ASN A 114 -0.31 4.92 -16.20
C ASN A 114 -0.02 3.44 -15.91
N LYS A 115 1.07 3.13 -15.21
CA LYS A 115 1.41 1.77 -14.79
C LYS A 115 0.46 1.29 -13.67
N LEU A 116 0.14 2.16 -12.71
CA LEU A 116 -0.80 1.85 -11.62
C LEU A 116 -2.22 1.61 -12.17
N GLY A 117 -2.68 2.47 -13.09
CA GLY A 117 -4.02 2.36 -13.68
C GLY A 117 -4.22 1.16 -14.62
N THR A 118 -3.11 0.58 -15.12
CA THR A 118 -3.14 -0.59 -16.02
C THR A 118 -2.71 -1.89 -15.35
N MET A 119 -2.68 -1.93 -14.02
CA MET A 119 -2.30 -3.13 -13.29
C MET A 119 -3.22 -4.31 -13.63
N VAL A 120 -2.58 -5.43 -13.98
CA VAL A 120 -3.32 -6.67 -14.28
C VAL A 120 -3.81 -7.33 -13.00
N PHE A 121 -4.84 -8.14 -13.12
CA PHE A 121 -5.38 -8.91 -12.00
C PHE A 121 -4.28 -9.69 -11.26
N LYS A 122 -4.27 -9.62 -9.93
CA LYS A 122 -3.26 -10.18 -9.02
C LYS A 122 -1.91 -9.48 -9.00
N ALA A 123 -1.67 -8.44 -9.79
CA ALA A 123 -0.49 -7.61 -9.59
C ALA A 123 -0.64 -6.76 -8.32
N ALA A 124 0.46 -6.46 -7.69
CA ALA A 124 0.52 -5.61 -6.50
C ALA A 124 1.73 -4.68 -6.58
N ALA A 125 1.54 -3.40 -6.27
CA ALA A 125 2.63 -2.49 -5.97
C ALA A 125 2.84 -2.47 -4.45
N ILE A 126 4.07 -2.74 -4.01
CA ILE A 126 4.37 -3.00 -2.61
C ILE A 126 5.46 -2.06 -2.15
N LYS A 127 5.20 -1.30 -1.08
CA LYS A 127 6.18 -0.46 -0.38
C LYS A 127 6.42 -1.06 1.00
N LEU A 128 7.64 -1.49 1.25
CA LEU A 128 8.04 -2.08 2.52
C LEU A 128 9.15 -1.26 3.18
N LYS A 129 9.00 -1.03 4.46
CA LYS A 129 10.07 -0.45 5.27
C LYS A 129 11.17 -1.49 5.48
N ASN A 130 12.42 -1.09 5.23
CA ASN A 130 13.59 -1.94 5.45
C ASN A 130 14.19 -1.70 6.84
N ASP A 131 15.12 -2.56 7.25
CA ASP A 131 15.78 -2.50 8.57
C ASP A 131 16.67 -1.25 8.74
N SER A 132 17.15 -0.67 7.64
CA SER A 132 17.94 0.57 7.66
C SER A 132 17.08 1.85 7.78
N GLY A 133 15.75 1.71 7.87
CA GLY A 133 14.80 2.83 8.01
C GLY A 133 14.32 3.43 6.70
N GLY A 134 14.86 2.98 5.56
CA GLY A 134 14.38 3.34 4.22
C GLY A 134 13.19 2.49 3.78
N PHE A 135 12.80 2.66 2.51
CA PHE A 135 11.71 1.90 1.89
C PHE A 135 12.19 1.21 0.62
N ASN A 136 11.73 -0.02 0.43
CA ASN A 136 11.84 -0.74 -0.82
C ASN A 136 10.48 -0.74 -1.51
N VAL A 137 10.48 -0.42 -2.80
CA VAL A 137 9.27 -0.42 -3.63
C VAL A 137 9.42 -1.50 -4.70
N ASN A 138 8.53 -2.48 -4.66
CA ASN A 138 8.62 -3.67 -5.48
C ASN A 138 7.28 -3.97 -6.18
N GLU A 139 7.35 -4.74 -7.24
CA GLU A 139 6.20 -5.39 -7.85
C GLU A 139 6.02 -6.77 -7.23
N GLY A 140 4.79 -7.10 -6.88
CA GLY A 140 4.40 -8.41 -6.38
C GLY A 140 3.30 -9.03 -7.22
N ARG A 141 3.15 -10.35 -7.09
CA ARG A 141 2.02 -11.07 -7.65
C ARG A 141 1.34 -11.88 -6.55
N LEU A 142 0.05 -11.66 -6.39
CA LEU A 142 -0.76 -12.39 -5.42
C LEU A 142 -1.12 -13.78 -5.97
N ASN A 143 -1.03 -14.78 -5.11
CA ASN A 143 -1.48 -16.12 -5.40
C ASN A 143 -2.77 -16.42 -4.63
N PHE A 144 -3.65 -17.24 -5.20
CA PHE A 144 -4.75 -17.79 -4.41
C PHE A 144 -4.22 -18.66 -3.28
N VAL A 145 -4.89 -18.57 -2.14
CA VAL A 145 -4.63 -19.51 -1.04
C VAL A 145 -4.82 -20.92 -1.56
N SER A 146 -3.82 -21.78 -1.36
CA SER A 146 -3.91 -23.18 -1.79
C SER A 146 -5.07 -23.87 -1.07
N ALA A 147 -5.67 -24.89 -1.70
CA ALA A 147 -6.75 -25.68 -1.10
C ALA A 147 -6.38 -26.23 0.29
N ARG A 148 -5.08 -26.49 0.52
CA ARG A 148 -4.54 -26.95 1.80
C ARG A 148 -4.82 -26.00 2.98
N TYR A 149 -4.94 -24.69 2.73
CA TYR A 149 -5.25 -23.69 3.75
C TYR A 149 -6.75 -23.34 3.79
N LYS A 150 -7.53 -23.83 2.80
CA LYS A 150 -9.00 -23.65 2.78
C LYS A 150 -9.73 -24.59 3.73
N GLU A 151 -9.11 -25.69 4.11
CA GLU A 151 -9.55 -26.51 5.24
C GLU A 151 -9.17 -25.78 6.52
N ALA A 152 -9.89 -24.68 6.78
CA ALA A 152 -9.71 -23.88 7.98
C ALA A 152 -9.90 -24.82 9.18
N GLN A 153 -8.87 -24.90 10.02
CA GLN A 153 -9.08 -25.41 11.36
C GLN A 153 -10.22 -24.62 11.99
N PRO A 154 -11.21 -25.27 12.62
CA PRO A 154 -12.32 -24.56 13.23
C PRO A 154 -11.76 -23.47 14.14
N MET A 155 -12.15 -22.23 13.88
CA MET A 155 -11.77 -21.10 14.73
C MET A 155 -12.08 -21.48 16.17
N LYS A 156 -11.07 -21.49 17.04
CA LYS A 156 -11.33 -21.63 18.47
C LYS A 156 -12.19 -20.44 18.88
N THR A 157 -13.47 -20.68 19.07
CA THR A 157 -14.39 -19.70 19.64
C THR A 157 -13.94 -19.46 21.08
N TYR A 158 -13.38 -18.28 21.34
CA TYR A 158 -13.09 -17.88 22.69
C TYR A 158 -14.40 -17.43 23.34
N ASP A 159 -14.79 -18.13 24.39
CA ASP A 159 -15.94 -17.75 25.20
C ASP A 159 -15.52 -16.59 26.13
N PHE A 160 -15.83 -15.39 25.69
CA PHE A 160 -15.54 -14.16 26.44
C PHE A 160 -16.36 -14.01 27.73
N THR A 161 -17.40 -14.82 27.92
CA THR A 161 -18.20 -14.77 29.17
C THR A 161 -17.41 -15.19 30.40
N LYS A 162 -16.29 -15.91 30.21
CA LYS A 162 -15.41 -16.32 31.32
C LYS A 162 -14.47 -15.22 31.82
N PHE A 163 -14.36 -14.10 31.10
CA PHE A 163 -13.48 -12.99 31.49
C PHE A 163 -14.18 -11.91 32.31
N THR A 164 -15.52 -11.93 32.41
CA THR A 164 -16.29 -10.97 33.21
C THR A 164 -16.49 -11.36 34.67
N ALA A 165 -16.02 -12.53 35.10
CA ALA A 165 -16.21 -13.03 36.46
C ALA A 165 -15.08 -12.65 37.45
N GLY A 166 -14.23 -11.70 37.13
CA GLY A 166 -13.04 -11.37 37.94
C GLY A 166 -12.83 -9.90 38.28
N VAL A 167 -13.86 -9.04 38.12
CA VAL A 167 -13.77 -7.64 38.57
C VAL A 167 -14.82 -7.44 39.66
N VAL A 168 -14.45 -7.67 40.88
CA VAL A 168 -15.08 -7.16 42.11
C VAL A 168 -14.04 -6.27 42.77
#